data_14f69df59332595302fca8a6e7b18bbd
#
_entry.id   14f69df59332595302fca8a6e7b18bbd
#
_cell.length_a   1.000
_cell.length_b   1.000
_cell.length_c   1.000
_cell.angle_alpha   90.00
_cell.angle_beta   90.00
_cell.angle_gamma   90.00
#
_symmetry.space_group_name_H-M   'P 1'
#
loop_
_entity.id
_entity.type
_entity.pdbx_description
1 polymer ?
#
loop_
_entity_poly.entity_id
_entity_poly.type
_entity_poly.pdbx_seq_one_letter_code
_entity_poly.pdbx_strand_id
1 'polypeptide(L)'
;MIDKVFVCSDHWWVNANEKILSHLEKKYPQIVAYSFWPKDENEKVDYPDMAKVVCKNILEFQDSIWILICWTGQWINMSANKVEWIRSWVVNDSYSAQMIKEHNNANVICFWAREWLFKSYKKLIDIFLSTEFEWGRHLQRVEKVTHQYMNNI
;
A
#
# COMPACT_ATOMS: atom_id res chain seq x y z
N MET A 1 -15.18 0.59 6.68
CA MET A 1 -14.41 1.88 6.85
C MET A 1 -12.99 1.48 7.21
N ILE A 2 -11.98 2.11 6.60
CA ILE A 2 -10.57 1.78 6.88
C ILE A 2 -10.27 2.13 8.34
N ASP A 3 -9.88 1.13 9.13
CA ASP A 3 -9.55 1.28 10.56
C ASP A 3 -8.07 1.04 10.85
N LYS A 4 -7.35 0.40 9.92
CA LYS A 4 -5.92 0.08 10.05
C LYS A 4 -5.13 0.45 8.82
N VAL A 5 -3.97 1.04 9.04
CA VAL A 5 -2.98 1.31 7.99
C VAL A 5 -1.65 0.70 8.41
N PHE A 6 -1.09 -0.10 7.52
CA PHE A 6 0.20 -0.72 7.73
C PHE A 6 1.22 -0.10 6.78
N VAL A 7 2.33 0.37 7.31
CA VAL A 7 3.42 0.97 6.54
C VAL A 7 4.61 0.05 6.58
N CYS A 8 5.17 -0.26 5.42
CA CYS A 8 6.34 -1.13 5.31
C CYS A 8 7.35 -0.59 4.30
N SER A 9 8.61 -0.69 4.64
CA SER A 9 9.72 -0.38 3.73
C SER A 9 10.82 -1.43 3.86
N ASP A 10 11.78 -1.41 2.93
CA ASP A 10 13.06 -2.04 3.16
C ASP A 10 13.91 -1.23 4.18
N HIS A 11 15.05 -1.78 4.58
CA HIS A 11 15.92 -1.21 5.63
C HIS A 11 16.47 0.20 5.32
N TRP A 12 16.45 0.63 4.06
CA TRP A 12 16.94 1.95 3.64
C TRP A 12 15.95 3.10 3.93
N TRP A 13 14.66 2.79 4.17
CA TRP A 13 13.60 3.81 4.17
C TRP A 13 12.82 3.92 5.48
N VAL A 14 13.43 3.51 6.60
CA VAL A 14 12.83 3.60 7.94
C VAL A 14 12.33 5.01 8.26
N ASN A 15 13.11 6.04 7.95
CA ASN A 15 12.70 7.44 8.14
C ASN A 15 11.43 7.83 7.35
N ALA A 16 11.17 7.17 6.22
CA ALA A 16 9.94 7.40 5.46
C ALA A 16 8.72 6.86 6.20
N ASN A 17 8.84 5.66 6.78
CA ASN A 17 7.80 5.06 7.59
C ASN A 17 7.40 5.97 8.76
N GLU A 18 8.37 6.47 9.52
CA GLU A 18 8.12 7.36 10.67
C GLU A 18 7.38 8.64 10.27
N LYS A 19 7.75 9.25 9.15
CA LYS A 19 7.07 10.44 8.64
C LYS A 19 5.62 10.17 8.21
N ILE A 20 5.37 9.00 7.63
CA ILE A 20 4.01 8.57 7.25
C ILE A 20 3.19 8.28 8.51
N LEU A 21 3.74 7.51 9.45
CA LEU A 21 3.07 7.23 10.72
C LEU A 21 2.68 8.51 11.45
N SER A 22 3.62 9.44 11.62
CA SER A 22 3.36 10.75 12.24
C SER A 22 2.28 11.57 11.50
N HIS A 23 2.19 11.45 10.18
CA HIS A 23 1.13 12.08 9.41
C HIS A 23 -0.23 11.44 9.68
N LEU A 24 -0.29 10.09 9.66
CA LEU A 24 -1.52 9.34 9.92
C LEU A 24 -2.05 9.60 11.33
N GLU A 25 -1.21 9.51 12.34
CA GLU A 25 -1.57 9.77 13.74
C GLU A 25 -2.16 11.18 13.96
N LYS A 26 -1.58 12.19 13.30
CA LYS A 26 -2.03 13.57 13.43
C LYS A 26 -3.33 13.85 12.70
N LYS A 27 -3.51 13.30 11.52
CA LYS A 27 -4.63 13.65 10.64
C LYS A 27 -5.80 12.68 10.75
N TYR A 28 -5.52 11.41 11.08
CA TYR A 28 -6.50 10.34 11.13
C TYR A 28 -6.44 9.59 12.47
N PRO A 29 -6.72 10.26 13.61
CA PRO A 29 -6.59 9.66 14.95
C PRO A 29 -7.50 8.45 15.17
N GLN A 30 -8.50 8.24 14.31
CA GLN A 30 -9.38 7.07 14.32
C GLN A 30 -8.75 5.84 13.62
N ILE A 31 -7.67 6.03 12.87
CA ILE A 31 -6.96 4.95 12.19
C ILE A 31 -5.79 4.50 13.04
N VAL A 32 -5.70 3.20 13.29
CA VAL A 32 -4.51 2.63 13.95
C VAL A 32 -3.44 2.37 12.90
N ALA A 33 -2.33 3.07 13.02
CA ALA A 33 -1.20 2.93 12.09
C ALA A 33 -0.11 2.03 12.69
N TYR A 34 0.33 1.07 11.90
CA TYR A 34 1.39 0.13 12.26
C TYR A 34 2.55 0.26 11.28
N SER A 35 3.76 0.05 11.78
CA SER A 35 4.94 -0.01 10.93
C SER A 35 5.60 -1.39 11.03
N PHE A 36 5.97 -1.90 9.86
CA PHE A 36 6.70 -3.15 9.71
C PHE A 36 8.02 -2.87 9.02
N TRP A 37 9.12 -3.00 9.76
CA TRP A 37 10.47 -2.99 9.24
C TRP A 37 11.34 -3.95 10.06
N PRO A 38 12.53 -4.32 9.59
CA PRO A 38 13.49 -5.02 10.42
C PRO A 38 13.77 -4.20 11.69
N LYS A 39 13.69 -4.83 12.84
CA LYS A 39 13.94 -4.18 14.15
C LYS A 39 15.40 -3.74 14.31
N ASP A 40 16.29 -4.35 13.53
CA ASP A 40 17.71 -4.03 13.46
C ASP A 40 18.00 -3.44 12.07
N GLU A 41 18.50 -2.22 12.02
CA GLU A 41 18.94 -1.55 10.79
C GLU A 41 20.06 -2.31 10.06
N ASN A 42 20.74 -3.23 10.74
CA ASN A 42 21.75 -4.13 10.18
C ASN A 42 21.12 -5.41 9.59
N GLU A 43 19.85 -5.70 9.86
CA GLU A 43 19.14 -6.83 9.29
C GLU A 43 18.77 -6.52 7.83
N LYS A 44 19.54 -7.08 6.90
CA LYS A 44 19.25 -6.96 5.48
C LYS A 44 18.02 -7.80 5.16
N VAL A 45 16.92 -7.15 4.86
CA VAL A 45 15.71 -7.82 4.34
C VAL A 45 15.50 -7.47 2.90
N ASP A 46 15.16 -8.48 2.12
CA ASP A 46 14.79 -8.31 0.74
C ASP A 46 13.33 -7.88 0.62
N TYR A 47 13.05 -6.92 -0.28
CA TYR A 47 11.71 -6.39 -0.52
C TYR A 47 10.65 -7.48 -0.86
N PRO A 48 10.97 -8.63 -1.52
CA PRO A 48 9.98 -9.68 -1.76
C PRO A 48 9.52 -10.37 -0.47
N ASP A 49 10.43 -10.57 0.49
CA ASP A 49 10.09 -11.17 1.78
C ASP A 49 9.22 -10.22 2.59
N MET A 50 9.54 -8.93 2.57
CA MET A 50 8.71 -7.89 3.19
C MET A 50 7.32 -7.83 2.55
N ALA A 51 7.22 -7.84 1.22
CA ALA A 51 5.94 -7.87 0.54
C ALA A 51 5.10 -9.10 0.93
N LYS A 52 5.72 -10.27 1.05
CA LYS A 52 5.04 -11.52 1.44
C LYS A 52 4.51 -11.48 2.88
N VAL A 53 5.31 -10.97 3.83
CA VAL A 53 4.89 -10.81 5.22
C VAL A 53 3.70 -9.86 5.31
N VAL A 54 3.82 -8.72 4.64
CA VAL A 54 2.79 -7.68 4.56
C VAL A 54 1.49 -8.23 4.00
N CYS A 55 1.55 -8.89 2.85
CA CYS A 55 0.36 -9.37 2.15
C CYS A 55 -0.39 -10.47 2.92
N LYS A 56 0.31 -11.31 3.68
CA LYS A 56 -0.35 -12.28 4.57
C LYS A 56 -1.21 -11.59 5.64
N ASN A 57 -0.71 -10.48 6.19
CA ASN A 57 -1.45 -9.74 7.21
C ASN A 57 -2.66 -8.98 6.65
N ILE A 58 -2.63 -8.52 5.37
CA ILE A 58 -3.81 -7.90 4.73
C ILE A 58 -5.00 -8.85 4.72
N LEU A 59 -4.76 -10.13 4.47
CA LEU A 59 -5.83 -11.15 4.40
C LEU A 59 -6.50 -11.39 5.75
N GLU A 60 -5.80 -11.09 6.85
CA GLU A 60 -6.33 -11.20 8.21
C GLU A 60 -7.16 -9.97 8.63
N PHE A 61 -6.95 -8.80 8.00
CA PHE A 61 -7.57 -7.53 8.36
C PHE A 61 -8.32 -6.92 7.17
N GLN A 62 -9.58 -7.27 7.00
CA GLN A 62 -10.40 -6.89 5.84
C GLN A 62 -10.55 -5.38 5.61
N ASP A 63 -10.57 -4.57 6.68
CA ASP A 63 -10.69 -3.11 6.61
C ASP A 63 -9.34 -2.38 6.67
N SER A 64 -8.27 -3.05 6.25
CA SER A 64 -6.92 -2.48 6.25
C SER A 64 -6.44 -2.08 4.87
N ILE A 65 -5.50 -1.14 4.85
CA ILE A 65 -4.70 -0.82 3.67
C ILE A 65 -3.21 -0.86 4.02
N TRP A 66 -2.41 -1.01 2.98
CA TRP A 66 -0.96 -1.06 3.12
C TRP A 66 -0.26 -0.01 2.27
N ILE A 67 0.76 0.59 2.86
CA ILE A 67 1.65 1.54 2.21
C ILE A 67 3.03 0.90 2.15
N LEU A 68 3.51 0.65 0.95
CA LEU A 68 4.80 0.00 0.71
C LEU A 68 5.78 0.99 0.10
N ILE A 69 7.01 0.97 0.57
CA ILE A 69 8.05 1.89 0.12
C ILE A 69 9.30 1.11 -0.27
N CYS A 70 9.80 1.33 -1.47
CA CYS A 70 11.12 0.86 -1.87
C CYS A 70 11.77 1.87 -2.82
N TRP A 71 12.99 1.62 -3.28
CA TRP A 71 13.76 2.55 -4.10
C TRP A 71 12.97 3.17 -5.27
N THR A 72 12.24 2.37 -6.04
CA THR A 72 11.41 2.83 -7.17
C THR A 72 9.91 2.62 -6.96
N GLY A 73 9.51 1.94 -5.90
CA GLY A 73 8.14 1.46 -5.70
C GLY A 73 7.75 0.29 -6.62
N GLN A 74 8.46 0.06 -7.72
CA GLN A 74 8.08 -0.94 -8.73
C GLN A 74 8.27 -2.38 -8.25
N TRP A 75 9.43 -2.68 -7.68
CA TRP A 75 9.76 -4.04 -7.26
C TRP A 75 8.81 -4.56 -6.18
N ILE A 76 8.55 -3.74 -5.16
CA ILE A 76 7.65 -4.12 -4.07
C ILE A 76 6.20 -4.21 -4.56
N ASN A 77 5.81 -3.36 -5.51
CA ASN A 77 4.51 -3.42 -6.18
C ASN A 77 4.32 -4.72 -6.97
N MET A 78 5.33 -5.11 -7.76
CA MET A 78 5.31 -6.37 -8.51
C MET A 78 5.19 -7.57 -7.56
N SER A 79 5.93 -7.56 -6.46
CA SER A 79 5.89 -8.62 -5.46
C SER A 79 4.54 -8.69 -4.75
N ALA A 80 3.96 -7.54 -4.39
CA ALA A 80 2.65 -7.47 -3.75
C ALA A 80 1.54 -8.05 -4.65
N ASN A 81 1.54 -7.69 -5.94
CA ASN A 81 0.53 -8.19 -6.88
C ASN A 81 0.66 -9.69 -7.24
N LYS A 82 1.69 -10.39 -6.74
CA LYS A 82 1.78 -11.87 -6.83
C LYS A 82 1.00 -12.58 -5.74
N VAL A 83 0.53 -11.85 -4.75
CA VAL A 83 -0.29 -12.40 -3.67
C VAL A 83 -1.76 -12.23 -4.03
N GLU A 84 -2.52 -13.30 -3.91
CA GLU A 84 -3.96 -13.31 -4.17
C GLU A 84 -4.68 -12.22 -3.36
N TRP A 85 -5.72 -11.62 -3.93
CA TRP A 85 -6.53 -10.52 -3.35
C TRP A 85 -5.80 -9.18 -3.19
N ILE A 86 -4.51 -9.11 -3.51
CA ILE A 86 -3.77 -7.85 -3.48
C ILE A 86 -3.96 -7.11 -4.79
N ARG A 87 -4.35 -5.85 -4.67
CA ARG A 87 -4.45 -4.87 -5.75
C ARG A 87 -3.57 -3.69 -5.39
N SER A 88 -2.34 -3.73 -5.91
CA SER A 88 -1.28 -2.79 -5.60
C SER A 88 -0.92 -1.92 -6.80
N TRP A 89 -0.61 -0.65 -6.55
CA TRP A 89 -0.18 0.30 -7.56
C TRP A 89 0.90 1.25 -7.04
N VAL A 90 1.80 1.67 -7.94
CA VAL A 90 2.77 2.74 -7.63
C VAL A 90 2.11 4.09 -7.89
N VAL A 91 1.91 4.86 -6.83
CA VAL A 91 1.24 6.16 -6.88
C VAL A 91 2.26 7.27 -7.02
N ASN A 92 2.13 8.08 -8.08
CA ASN A 92 3.07 9.15 -8.40
C ASN A 92 2.42 10.56 -8.39
N ASP A 93 1.10 10.63 -8.52
CA ASP A 93 0.34 11.87 -8.60
C ASP A 93 -1.07 11.73 -8.01
N SER A 94 -1.75 12.86 -7.90
CA SER A 94 -3.09 12.92 -7.31
C SER A 94 -4.13 12.13 -8.09
N TYR A 95 -4.00 12.09 -9.43
CA TYR A 95 -4.93 11.36 -10.29
C TYR A 95 -4.78 9.85 -10.10
N SER A 96 -3.55 9.33 -10.13
CA SER A 96 -3.30 7.90 -9.89
C SER A 96 -3.72 7.47 -8.49
N ALA A 97 -3.51 8.32 -7.46
CA ALA A 97 -3.94 8.04 -6.10
C ALA A 97 -5.47 7.88 -5.97
N GLN A 98 -6.23 8.74 -6.67
CA GLN A 98 -7.68 8.66 -6.72
C GLN A 98 -8.16 7.45 -7.52
N MET A 99 -7.72 7.34 -8.77
CA MET A 99 -8.23 6.35 -9.72
C MET A 99 -7.97 4.90 -9.29
N ILE A 100 -6.84 4.64 -8.67
CA ILE A 100 -6.55 3.27 -8.21
C ILE A 100 -7.48 2.81 -7.09
N LYS A 101 -7.95 3.74 -6.26
CA LYS A 101 -8.96 3.45 -5.25
C LYS A 101 -10.35 3.38 -5.86
N GLU A 102 -10.74 4.40 -6.59
CA GLU A 102 -12.07 4.59 -7.17
C GLU A 102 -12.44 3.47 -8.16
N HIS A 103 -11.52 3.09 -9.04
CA HIS A 103 -11.79 2.11 -10.10
C HIS A 103 -11.36 0.68 -9.77
N ASN A 104 -10.29 0.50 -9.02
CA ASN A 104 -9.68 -0.80 -8.79
C ASN A 104 -9.83 -1.31 -7.36
N ASN A 105 -10.43 -0.51 -6.47
CA ASN A 105 -10.53 -0.83 -5.05
C ASN A 105 -9.18 -1.32 -4.47
N ALA A 106 -8.11 -0.62 -4.80
CA ALA A 106 -6.78 -0.99 -4.33
C ALA A 106 -6.73 -1.06 -2.80
N ASN A 107 -6.03 -2.04 -2.29
CA ASN A 107 -5.76 -2.24 -0.87
C ASN A 107 -4.29 -2.03 -0.51
N VAL A 108 -3.44 -1.83 -1.52
CA VAL A 108 -2.02 -1.53 -1.36
C VAL A 108 -1.63 -0.37 -2.28
N ILE A 109 -0.90 0.59 -1.74
CA ILE A 109 -0.24 1.63 -2.52
C ILE A 109 1.26 1.60 -2.29
N CYS A 110 2.01 1.80 -3.36
CA CYS A 110 3.46 1.79 -3.32
C CYS A 110 4.02 3.17 -3.65
N PHE A 111 5.10 3.55 -2.97
CA PHE A 111 5.77 4.81 -3.19
C PHE A 111 7.24 4.63 -3.55
N TRP A 112 7.71 5.58 -4.32
CA TRP A 112 9.10 5.76 -4.65
C TRP A 112 9.82 6.56 -3.56
N ALA A 113 10.86 6.02 -2.99
CA ALA A 113 11.48 6.52 -1.78
C ALA A 113 12.43 7.72 -1.95
N ARG A 114 12.57 8.33 -3.12
CA ARG A 114 13.45 9.50 -3.30
C ARG A 114 12.96 10.71 -2.51
N GLU A 115 13.88 11.39 -1.84
CA GLU A 115 13.67 12.48 -0.85
C GLU A 115 12.73 13.62 -1.28
N TRP A 116 12.74 14.01 -2.53
CA TRP A 116 11.94 15.11 -3.05
C TRP A 116 10.43 14.84 -3.09
N LEU A 117 10.01 13.56 -3.04
CA LEU A 117 8.61 13.17 -3.06
C LEU A 117 7.94 13.19 -1.68
N PHE A 118 8.68 13.33 -0.59
CA PHE A 118 8.11 13.28 0.77
C PHE A 118 6.99 14.28 1.03
N LYS A 119 7.05 15.49 0.45
CA LYS A 119 5.97 16.47 0.59
C LYS A 119 4.69 16.04 -0.13
N SER A 120 4.82 15.26 -1.19
CA SER A 120 3.70 14.78 -2.01
C SER A 120 3.02 13.57 -1.39
N TYR A 121 3.73 12.67 -0.70
CA TYR A 121 3.16 11.44 -0.13
C TYR A 121 1.98 11.69 0.79
N LYS A 122 2.08 12.67 1.69
CA LYS A 122 0.98 13.02 2.59
C LYS A 122 -0.29 13.32 1.83
N LYS A 123 -0.19 14.15 0.79
CA LYS A 123 -1.33 14.49 -0.06
C LYS A 123 -1.88 13.27 -0.80
N LEU A 124 -0.99 12.42 -1.33
CA LEU A 124 -1.39 11.23 -2.09
C LEU A 124 -2.06 10.18 -1.19
N ILE A 125 -1.54 9.99 0.02
CA ILE A 125 -2.15 9.15 1.05
C ILE A 125 -3.53 9.70 1.44
N ASP A 126 -3.63 11.01 1.65
CA ASP A 126 -4.90 11.66 1.99
C ASP A 126 -5.96 11.45 0.90
N ILE A 127 -5.59 11.63 -0.36
CA ILE A 127 -6.49 11.38 -1.49
C ILE A 127 -6.93 9.92 -1.51
N PHE A 128 -6.00 8.99 -1.40
CA PHE A 128 -6.31 7.56 -1.42
C PHE A 128 -7.25 7.16 -0.26
N LEU A 129 -6.99 7.66 0.95
CA LEU A 129 -7.81 7.35 2.13
C LEU A 129 -9.21 7.97 2.08
N SER A 130 -9.35 9.13 1.44
CA SER A 130 -10.63 9.83 1.30
C SER A 130 -11.45 9.41 0.08
N THR A 131 -10.87 8.62 -0.83
CA THR A 131 -11.56 8.13 -2.03
C THR A 131 -12.30 6.84 -1.73
N GLU A 132 -13.55 6.77 -2.15
CA GLU A 132 -14.35 5.55 -2.08
C GLU A 132 -14.29 4.77 -3.40
N PHE A 133 -14.56 3.48 -3.35
CA PHE A 133 -14.65 2.65 -4.54
C PHE A 133 -15.95 2.97 -5.30
N GLU A 134 -15.84 3.25 -6.59
CA GLU A 134 -16.99 3.41 -7.49
C GLU A 134 -17.50 2.03 -7.93
N TRP A 135 -18.39 1.46 -7.21
CA TRP A 135 -18.94 0.11 -7.43
C TRP A 135 -19.36 -0.17 -8.89
N GLY A 136 -20.56 -0.35 -9.17
CA GLY A 136 -21.14 -0.47 -10.52
C GLY A 136 -20.30 -1.33 -11.49
N ARG A 137 -19.98 -0.75 -12.64
CA ARG A 137 -19.17 -1.41 -13.70
C ARG A 137 -17.77 -1.84 -13.29
N HIS A 138 -17.21 -1.23 -12.24
CA HIS A 138 -15.85 -1.53 -11.78
C HIS A 138 -15.78 -2.81 -10.96
N LEU A 139 -16.83 -3.14 -10.21
CA LEU A 139 -16.89 -4.35 -9.39
C LEU A 139 -16.60 -5.62 -10.20
N GLN A 140 -17.29 -5.82 -11.31
CA GLN A 140 -17.09 -7.00 -12.17
C GLN A 140 -15.65 -7.13 -12.70
N ARG A 141 -14.97 -6.00 -12.93
CA ARG A 141 -13.58 -5.99 -13.40
C ARG A 141 -12.62 -6.33 -12.27
N VAL A 142 -12.85 -5.79 -11.09
CA VAL A 142 -12.08 -6.11 -9.88
C VAL A 142 -12.19 -7.59 -9.55
N GLU A 143 -13.40 -8.16 -9.60
CA GLU A 143 -13.63 -9.59 -9.39
C GLU A 143 -12.89 -10.45 -10.42
N LYS A 144 -12.94 -10.08 -11.70
CA LYS A 144 -12.20 -10.80 -12.75
C LYS A 144 -10.69 -10.77 -12.54
N VAL A 145 -10.13 -9.62 -12.18
CA VAL A 145 -8.70 -9.51 -11.87
C VAL A 145 -8.33 -10.37 -10.67
N THR A 146 -9.18 -10.43 -9.66
CA THR A 146 -8.94 -11.20 -8.44
C THR A 146 -9.01 -12.71 -8.70
N HIS A 147 -9.95 -13.17 -9.53
CA HIS A 147 -10.17 -14.60 -9.77
C HIS A 147 -9.51 -15.16 -11.04
N GLN A 148 -8.94 -14.33 -11.88
CA GLN A 148 -8.42 -14.74 -13.19
C GLN A 148 -7.25 -15.71 -13.12
N TYR A 149 -6.53 -15.73 -12.01
CA TYR A 149 -5.38 -16.62 -11.81
C TYR A 149 -5.75 -18.01 -11.29
N MET A 150 -6.98 -18.20 -10.81
CA MET A 150 -7.42 -19.50 -10.25
C MET A 150 -7.85 -20.51 -11.32
N ASN A 151 -8.14 -20.07 -12.54
CA ASN A 151 -8.71 -20.92 -13.60
C ASN A 151 -7.73 -21.33 -14.70
N ASN A 152 -6.45 -20.96 -14.62
CA ASN A 152 -5.48 -21.18 -15.69
C ASN A 152 -4.18 -21.90 -15.24
N ILE A 153 -4.24 -22.69 -14.19
CA ILE A 153 -3.16 -23.61 -13.81
C ILE A 153 -3.68 -25.04 -13.78
#